data_2889e1291bd6b079cb15aa5bbb5a5611
#
_entry.id   2889e1291bd6b079cb15aa5bbb5a5611
#
_cell.length_a   1.000
_cell.length_b   1.000
_cell.length_c   1.000
_cell.angle_alpha   90.00
_cell.angle_beta   90.00
_cell.angle_gamma   90.00
#
_symmetry.space_group_name_H-M   'P 1'
#
loop_
_entity.id
_entity.type
_entity.pdbx_description
1 polymer ?
#
loop_
_entity_poly.entity_id
_entity_poly.type
_entity_poly.pdbx_seq_one_letter_code
_entity_poly.pdbx_strand_id
1 'polypeptide(L)'
;MSSVENYIPYQPNAQGLTEVLLDLKSTMPTNTVFKVTGYVTTCFEALTQGDAVYSRGADGFVGKAIANDAIDKATVAGFVEVTSQAGSEVRVITRGITTMSGLDTGDLYFLSAASAGSIVTTPPTTAGHYVTRVGEAGSTGQFIVKVEPPIELS
;
A
#
# COMPACT_ATOMS: atom_id res chain seq x y z
N MET A 1 -27.45 38.22 22.03
CA MET A 1 -27.38 38.16 22.35
C MET A 1 -27.22 38.08 22.33
N SER A 2 -27.15 37.96 21.88
CA SER A 2 -26.83 37.76 21.96
C SER A 2 -26.49 37.36 21.69
N SER A 3 -26.39 37.20 21.38
CA SER A 3 -26.02 36.87 21.46
C SER A 3 -25.63 36.32 21.18
N VAL A 4 -25.52 36.30 21.06
CA VAL A 4 -25.12 35.93 21.20
C VAL A 4 -24.74 35.37 20.93
N GLU A 5 -24.55 35.13 20.75
CA GLU A 5 -24.25 34.91 20.96
C GLU A 5 -23.91 34.28 20.76
N ASN A 6 -23.89 34.22 20.78
CA ASN A 6 -23.55 33.84 21.04
C ASN A 6 -23.30 33.18 20.70
N TYR A 7 -23.12 32.95 20.75
CA TYR A 7 -22.83 32.49 20.94
C TYR A 7 -22.39 31.74 20.74
N ILE A 8 -22.01 31.54 20.33
CA ILE A 8 -21.50 30.98 20.46
C ILE A 8 -21.21 30.35 20.31
N PRO A 9 -21.17 30.25 20.24
CA PRO A 9 -20.74 29.75 20.40
C PRO A 9 -20.50 29.18 20.27
N TYR A 10 -20.38 28.82 20.39
CA TYR A 10 -20.07 28.39 20.72
C TYR A 10 -19.74 27.79 20.56
N GLN A 11 -19.23 27.50 19.95
CA GLN A 11 -18.83 27.18 20.06
C GLN A 11 -18.44 26.61 19.83
N PRO A 12 -18.39 26.37 19.69
CA PRO A 12 -17.91 25.96 19.72
C PRO A 12 -17.73 25.36 19.57
N ASN A 13 -17.43 25.00 19.29
CA ASN A 13 -17.26 24.78 19.50
C ASN A 13 -17.29 24.27 19.19
N ALA A 14 -17.06 24.17 18.64
CA ALA A 14 -17.02 24.06 18.56
C ALA A 14 -16.90 23.79 18.22
N GLN A 15 -16.67 23.43 17.99
CA GLN A 15 -16.52 23.53 17.84
C GLN A 15 -16.10 23.21 17.54
N GLY A 16 -16.16 23.13 17.23
CA GLY A 16 -15.64 23.16 17.25
C GLY A 16 -15.45 22.67 16.87
N LEU A 17 -14.94 22.20 16.44
CA LEU A 17 -14.70 22.11 16.31
C LEU A 17 -14.71 21.94 15.79
N THR A 18 -14.66 21.88 15.53
CA THR A 18 -14.59 22.06 15.11
C THR A 18 -14.37 22.31 14.63
N GLU A 19 -14.26 22.34 14.53
CA GLU A 19 -13.83 22.74 14.07
C GLU A 19 -13.30 22.72 13.71
N VAL A 20 -13.22 22.46 13.56
CA VAL A 20 -12.56 22.49 13.21
C VAL A 20 -12.41 22.05 12.70
N LEU A 21 -12.34 21.69 12.51
CA LEU A 21 -12.12 21.53 12.03
C LEU A 21 -12.28 21.75 11.40
N LEU A 22 -12.32 21.92 11.24
CA LEU A 22 -12.26 22.30 10.52
C LEU A 22 -12.03 22.76 9.94
N ASP A 23 -11.80 22.80 9.94
CA ASP A 23 -11.24 23.23 9.26
C ASP A 23 -10.75 23.18 8.87
N LEU A 24 -10.42 22.93 8.79
CA LEU A 24 -9.76 22.72 8.41
C LEU A 24 -9.94 22.52 7.70
N LYS A 25 -9.98 22.24 7.25
CA LYS A 25 -10.07 22.05 6.41
C LYS A 25 -10.26 22.53 5.39
N SER A 26 -10.42 22.37 5.08
CA SER A 26 -10.77 23.10 3.90
C SER A 26 -9.66 23.32 2.93
N THR A 27 -8.65 23.43 3.32
CA THR A 27 -7.55 23.77 2.48
C THR A 27 -6.78 22.62 1.99
N MET A 28 -7.30 21.48 2.11
CA MET A 28 -6.55 20.38 1.82
C MET A 28 -7.01 19.60 0.69
N PRO A 29 -7.62 20.12 -0.33
CA PRO A 29 -8.19 19.34 -1.40
C PRO A 29 -7.17 18.49 -2.12
N THR A 30 -5.98 19.00 -2.27
CA THR A 30 -4.96 18.23 -2.98
C THR A 30 -4.50 17.02 -2.22
N ASN A 31 -4.70 17.03 -0.93
CA ASN A 31 -4.25 15.92 -0.13
C ASN A 31 -5.07 14.70 -0.29
N THR A 32 -6.25 14.83 -0.81
CA THR A 32 -7.17 13.72 -0.87
C THR A 32 -6.89 12.77 -2.00
N VAL A 33 -5.96 13.10 -2.89
CA VAL A 33 -5.71 12.32 -4.09
C VAL A 33 -5.14 10.96 -3.77
N PHE A 34 -4.26 10.85 -2.78
CA PHE A 34 -3.59 9.61 -2.47
C PHE A 34 -3.92 9.15 -1.06
N LYS A 35 -5.08 8.55 -0.95
CA LYS A 35 -5.46 7.96 0.32
C LYS A 35 -4.77 6.62 0.48
N VAL A 36 -4.04 6.45 1.57
CA VAL A 36 -3.35 5.19 1.85
C VAL A 36 -4.35 4.23 2.48
N THR A 37 -4.47 3.06 1.87
CA THR A 37 -5.36 1.99 2.34
C THR A 37 -4.54 0.76 2.64
N GLY A 38 -4.86 0.09 3.75
CA GLY A 38 -4.17 -1.12 4.14
C GLY A 38 -4.94 -1.86 5.20
N TYR A 39 -4.39 -3.01 5.61
CA TYR A 39 -4.98 -3.82 6.66
C TYR A 39 -3.87 -4.47 7.47
N VAL A 40 -4.24 -5.00 8.65
CA VAL A 40 -3.31 -5.69 9.53
C VAL A 40 -3.61 -7.18 9.48
N THR A 41 -2.57 -7.99 9.36
CA THR A 41 -2.67 -9.45 9.38
C THR A 41 -1.41 -10.01 10.03
N THR A 42 -1.25 -11.32 10.00
CA THR A 42 -0.06 -11.99 10.51
C THR A 42 0.82 -12.44 9.36
N CYS A 43 2.12 -12.31 9.49
CA CYS A 43 3.03 -12.85 8.49
C CYS A 43 3.50 -14.24 8.92
N PHE A 44 3.56 -15.19 7.98
CA PHE A 44 4.00 -16.56 8.29
C PHE A 44 5.50 -16.74 8.05
N GLU A 45 6.17 -15.73 7.57
CA GLU A 45 7.63 -15.68 7.42
C GLU A 45 8.11 -14.26 7.68
N ALA A 46 9.42 -14.11 7.87
CA ALA A 46 10.00 -12.79 8.12
C ALA A 46 9.86 -11.92 6.87
N LEU A 47 9.42 -10.69 7.05
CA LEU A 47 9.19 -9.74 5.96
C LEU A 47 9.98 -8.47 6.23
N THR A 48 10.46 -7.88 5.14
CA THR A 48 11.19 -6.61 5.18
C THR A 48 10.30 -5.51 4.62
N GLN A 49 10.45 -4.30 5.15
CA GLN A 49 9.74 -3.14 4.62
C GLN A 49 9.88 -3.09 3.09
N GLY A 50 8.76 -2.93 2.39
CA GLY A 50 8.75 -2.86 0.94
C GLY A 50 8.58 -4.20 0.23
N ASP A 51 8.54 -5.31 0.97
CA ASP A 51 8.28 -6.60 0.35
C ASP A 51 6.87 -6.66 -0.23
N ALA A 52 6.75 -7.18 -1.46
CA ALA A 52 5.46 -7.52 -2.06
C ALA A 52 4.99 -8.83 -1.44
N VAL A 53 3.75 -8.88 -0.99
CA VAL A 53 3.22 -10.06 -0.30
C VAL A 53 1.94 -10.56 -0.95
N TYR A 54 1.71 -11.87 -0.80
CA TYR A 54 0.45 -12.50 -1.17
C TYR A 54 -0.26 -13.00 0.10
N SER A 55 -1.57 -13.18 0.00
CA SER A 55 -2.35 -13.69 1.12
C SER A 55 -2.57 -15.18 0.94
N ARG A 56 -2.21 -15.97 1.94
CA ARG A 56 -2.39 -17.41 1.91
C ARG A 56 -3.86 -17.75 2.15
N GLY A 57 -4.43 -18.55 1.26
CA GLY A 57 -5.87 -18.83 1.29
C GLY A 57 -6.34 -19.56 2.53
N ALA A 58 -5.45 -20.34 3.16
CA ALA A 58 -5.85 -21.17 4.29
C ALA A 58 -6.20 -20.35 5.54
N ASP A 59 -5.49 -19.24 5.78
CA ASP A 59 -5.66 -18.48 7.02
C ASP A 59 -5.60 -16.96 6.81
N GLY A 60 -5.32 -16.49 5.61
CA GLY A 60 -5.19 -15.06 5.35
C GLY A 60 -3.88 -14.46 5.81
N PHE A 61 -2.95 -15.29 6.28
CA PHE A 61 -1.62 -14.81 6.62
C PHE A 61 -0.84 -14.48 5.34
N VAL A 62 0.14 -13.59 5.44
CA VAL A 62 0.86 -13.12 4.28
C VAL A 62 2.31 -13.58 4.28
N GLY A 63 2.84 -13.77 3.08
CA GLY A 63 4.24 -14.09 2.85
C GLY A 63 4.69 -13.44 1.55
N LYS A 64 5.96 -13.63 1.21
CA LYS A 64 6.56 -12.98 0.04
C LYS A 64 5.96 -13.50 -1.25
N ALA A 65 5.51 -12.59 -2.09
CA ALA A 65 4.96 -12.93 -3.40
C ALA A 65 6.10 -13.21 -4.40
N ILE A 66 5.83 -14.05 -5.39
CA ILE A 66 6.80 -14.35 -6.45
C ILE A 66 6.06 -14.73 -7.72
N ALA A 67 6.62 -14.37 -8.87
CA ALA A 67 5.95 -14.49 -10.17
C ALA A 67 6.26 -15.80 -10.91
N ASN A 68 7.08 -16.68 -10.36
CA ASN A 68 7.47 -17.93 -11.02
C ASN A 68 6.89 -19.19 -10.37
N ASP A 69 5.90 -19.02 -9.52
CA ASP A 69 5.27 -20.13 -8.79
C ASP A 69 3.78 -20.13 -9.12
N ALA A 70 2.95 -20.54 -8.17
CA ALA A 70 1.51 -20.64 -8.37
C ALA A 70 0.84 -19.27 -8.45
N ILE A 71 -0.35 -19.23 -9.04
CA ILE A 71 -1.08 -17.98 -9.26
C ILE A 71 -1.38 -17.25 -7.95
N ASP A 72 -1.63 -17.97 -6.87
CA ASP A 72 -1.88 -17.34 -5.58
C ASP A 72 -0.67 -16.56 -5.09
N LYS A 73 0.53 -17.09 -5.32
CA LYS A 73 1.78 -16.41 -4.94
C LYS A 73 2.12 -15.25 -5.87
N ALA A 74 1.59 -15.25 -7.08
CA ALA A 74 1.74 -14.15 -8.02
C ALA A 74 0.66 -13.08 -7.84
N THR A 75 -0.36 -13.35 -7.05
CA THR A 75 -1.43 -12.40 -6.76
C THR A 75 -1.03 -11.54 -5.58
N VAL A 76 -0.51 -10.36 -5.87
CA VAL A 76 0.00 -9.47 -4.83
C VAL A 76 -1.15 -8.85 -4.05
N ALA A 77 -1.12 -9.02 -2.72
CA ALA A 77 -2.10 -8.38 -1.85
C ALA A 77 -1.71 -6.94 -1.53
N GLY A 78 -0.41 -6.67 -1.45
CA GLY A 78 0.07 -5.34 -1.14
C GLY A 78 1.55 -5.36 -0.75
N PHE A 79 1.97 -4.34 -0.02
CA PHE A 79 3.36 -4.15 0.37
C PHE A 79 3.49 -3.97 1.87
N VAL A 80 4.57 -4.48 2.42
CA VAL A 80 4.85 -4.42 3.87
C VAL A 80 5.26 -3.00 4.24
N GLU A 81 4.58 -2.45 5.24
CA GLU A 81 4.88 -1.10 5.70
C GLU A 81 6.08 -1.05 6.64
N VAL A 82 6.21 -2.05 7.52
CA VAL A 82 7.27 -2.10 8.52
C VAL A 82 7.80 -3.52 8.61
N THR A 83 9.12 -3.67 8.65
CA THR A 83 9.78 -4.97 8.80
C THR A 83 9.19 -5.74 9.99
N SER A 84 8.85 -7.00 9.76
CA SER A 84 8.16 -7.83 10.75
C SER A 84 8.75 -9.23 10.77
N GLN A 85 8.75 -9.86 11.94
CA GLN A 85 9.25 -11.21 12.12
C GLN A 85 8.13 -12.22 11.88
N ALA A 86 8.52 -13.46 11.54
CA ALA A 86 7.56 -14.53 11.34
C ALA A 86 6.65 -14.67 12.58
N GLY A 87 5.37 -14.80 12.36
CA GLY A 87 4.38 -14.93 13.42
C GLY A 87 3.89 -13.63 14.01
N SER A 88 4.45 -12.49 13.57
CA SER A 88 4.07 -11.18 14.09
C SER A 88 2.98 -10.54 13.23
N GLU A 89 2.34 -9.52 13.79
CA GLU A 89 1.44 -8.68 13.02
C GLU A 89 2.23 -7.85 12.02
N VAL A 90 1.61 -7.61 10.87
CA VAL A 90 2.19 -6.79 9.83
C VAL A 90 1.08 -5.96 9.19
N ARG A 91 1.40 -4.70 8.87
CA ARG A 91 0.48 -3.86 8.11
C ARG A 91 0.85 -3.95 6.64
N VAL A 92 -0.16 -4.26 5.83
CA VAL A 92 -0.02 -4.41 4.37
C VAL A 92 -0.70 -3.23 3.70
N ILE A 93 0.05 -2.48 2.91
CA ILE A 93 -0.48 -1.34 2.16
C ILE A 93 -0.99 -1.85 0.83
N THR A 94 -2.29 -1.70 0.61
CA THR A 94 -2.93 -2.21 -0.61
C THR A 94 -3.12 -1.14 -1.67
N ARG A 95 -3.06 0.14 -1.29
CA ARG A 95 -3.27 1.25 -2.23
C ARG A 95 -2.70 2.52 -1.63
N GLY A 96 -2.22 3.41 -2.50
CA GLY A 96 -1.70 4.70 -2.08
C GLY A 96 -0.19 4.74 -2.14
N ILE A 97 0.41 5.67 -1.42
CA ILE A 97 1.85 5.88 -1.46
C ILE A 97 2.48 5.23 -0.23
N THR A 98 3.52 4.43 -0.46
CA THR A 98 4.33 3.88 0.62
C THR A 98 5.80 4.27 0.41
N THR A 99 6.59 4.20 1.47
CA THR A 99 8.02 4.50 1.40
C THR A 99 8.77 3.29 0.89
N MET A 100 9.61 3.50 -0.13
CA MET A 100 10.42 2.42 -0.68
C MET A 100 11.65 3.04 -1.32
N SER A 101 12.83 2.49 -1.02
CA SER A 101 14.09 3.02 -1.53
C SER A 101 14.57 2.23 -2.73
N GLY A 102 15.51 2.80 -3.48
CA GLY A 102 16.17 2.11 -4.59
C GLY A 102 15.34 2.03 -5.86
N LEU A 103 14.35 2.90 -6.00
CA LEU A 103 13.48 2.91 -7.17
C LEU A 103 13.86 4.04 -8.13
N ASP A 104 13.65 3.79 -9.42
CA ASP A 104 13.85 4.79 -10.45
C ASP A 104 12.55 5.55 -10.68
N THR A 105 12.58 6.84 -10.42
CA THR A 105 11.41 7.70 -10.48
C THR A 105 10.72 7.62 -11.84
N GLY A 106 9.42 7.39 -11.81
CA GLY A 106 8.59 7.35 -13.01
C GLY A 106 8.49 5.98 -13.65
N ASP A 107 9.28 5.00 -13.21
CA ASP A 107 9.26 3.67 -13.81
C ASP A 107 8.10 2.83 -13.26
N LEU A 108 7.58 1.98 -14.13
CA LEU A 108 6.60 0.97 -13.74
C LEU A 108 7.31 -0.25 -13.16
N TYR A 109 6.67 -0.88 -12.18
CA TYR A 109 7.27 -2.03 -11.50
C TYR A 109 6.35 -3.24 -11.55
N PHE A 110 7.00 -4.41 -11.62
CA PHE A 110 6.34 -5.71 -11.72
C PHE A 110 6.90 -6.63 -10.65
N LEU A 111 6.12 -7.64 -10.27
CA LEU A 111 6.57 -8.64 -9.31
C LEU A 111 7.72 -9.43 -9.92
N SER A 112 8.77 -9.66 -9.13
CA SER A 112 9.94 -10.42 -9.57
C SER A 112 9.62 -11.90 -9.67
N ALA A 113 10.17 -12.55 -10.71
CA ALA A 113 10.16 -14.00 -10.83
C ALA A 113 11.45 -14.63 -10.29
N ALA A 114 12.43 -13.82 -9.92
CA ALA A 114 13.72 -14.31 -9.48
C ALA A 114 13.90 -14.25 -7.96
N SER A 115 13.26 -13.28 -7.32
CA SER A 115 13.48 -13.04 -5.89
C SER A 115 12.15 -12.74 -5.21
N ALA A 116 11.75 -13.60 -4.28
CA ALA A 116 10.47 -13.45 -3.58
C ALA A 116 10.41 -12.12 -2.83
N GLY A 117 9.28 -11.45 -2.92
CA GLY A 117 9.05 -10.16 -2.28
C GLY A 117 9.60 -8.97 -3.03
N SER A 118 10.39 -9.17 -4.06
CA SER A 118 11.04 -8.08 -4.80
C SER A 118 10.21 -7.64 -5.99
N ILE A 119 10.48 -6.41 -6.45
CA ILE A 119 9.85 -5.86 -7.64
C ILE A 119 10.94 -5.44 -8.64
N VAL A 120 10.59 -5.45 -9.92
CA VAL A 120 11.54 -5.17 -11.00
C VAL A 120 10.87 -4.30 -12.05
N THR A 121 11.68 -3.59 -12.84
CA THR A 121 11.17 -2.76 -13.94
C THR A 121 10.94 -3.56 -15.21
N THR A 122 11.58 -4.72 -15.36
CA THR A 122 11.40 -5.58 -16.51
C THR A 122 10.51 -6.76 -16.13
N PRO A 123 9.32 -6.89 -16.75
CA PRO A 123 8.42 -7.99 -16.39
C PRO A 123 9.00 -9.34 -16.80
N PRO A 124 8.58 -10.43 -16.15
CA PRO A 124 8.98 -11.77 -16.55
C PRO A 124 8.57 -12.07 -18.00
N THR A 125 9.35 -12.90 -18.66
CA THR A 125 9.09 -13.29 -20.07
C THR A 125 9.03 -14.79 -20.27
N THR A 126 9.26 -15.57 -19.21
CA THR A 126 9.30 -17.04 -19.31
C THR A 126 7.89 -17.60 -19.26
N ALA A 127 7.62 -18.57 -20.16
CA ALA A 127 6.33 -19.26 -20.17
C ALA A 127 6.07 -19.93 -18.81
N GLY A 128 4.84 -19.86 -18.34
CA GLY A 128 4.44 -20.36 -17.03
C GLY A 128 4.69 -19.40 -15.88
N HIS A 129 5.39 -18.30 -16.13
CA HIS A 129 5.50 -17.23 -15.13
C HIS A 129 4.33 -16.27 -15.27
N TYR A 130 4.21 -15.37 -14.29
CA TYR A 130 3.13 -14.40 -14.26
C TYR A 130 3.67 -12.99 -14.39
N VAL A 131 2.93 -12.12 -15.07
CA VAL A 131 3.20 -10.69 -15.08
C VAL A 131 2.18 -10.03 -14.15
N THR A 132 2.66 -9.51 -13.03
CA THR A 132 1.83 -8.80 -12.06
C THR A 132 2.38 -7.39 -11.94
N ARG A 133 1.66 -6.43 -12.48
CA ARG A 133 2.02 -5.03 -12.34
C ARG A 133 1.62 -4.57 -10.95
N VAL A 134 2.54 -3.94 -10.23
CA VAL A 134 2.33 -3.61 -8.82
C VAL A 134 2.27 -2.11 -8.54
N GLY A 135 2.76 -1.28 -9.47
CA GLY A 135 2.69 0.16 -9.29
C GLY A 135 3.80 0.87 -10.03
N GLU A 136 4.07 2.09 -9.58
CA GLU A 136 5.12 2.91 -10.21
C GLU A 136 5.83 3.73 -9.15
N ALA A 137 7.08 4.08 -9.42
CA ALA A 137 7.86 4.92 -8.52
C ALA A 137 7.43 6.37 -8.70
N GLY A 138 7.11 7.01 -7.58
CA GLY A 138 6.80 8.43 -7.57
C GLY A 138 8.06 9.25 -7.41
N SER A 139 8.02 10.26 -6.57
CA SER A 139 9.22 11.02 -6.26
C SER A 139 10.14 10.18 -5.40
N THR A 140 11.36 10.68 -5.15
CA THR A 140 12.39 9.93 -4.41
C THR A 140 11.84 9.31 -3.13
N GLY A 141 12.04 8.03 -3.00
CA GLY A 141 11.63 7.29 -1.80
C GLY A 141 10.16 6.95 -1.73
N GLN A 142 9.40 7.20 -2.80
CA GLN A 142 7.95 6.94 -2.80
C GLN A 142 7.59 5.92 -3.86
N PHE A 143 6.69 5.02 -3.49
CA PHE A 143 6.12 4.03 -4.41
C PHE A 143 4.60 4.14 -4.40
N ILE A 144 4.01 4.30 -5.58
CA ILE A 144 2.56 4.40 -5.73
C ILE A 144 2.02 3.00 -5.98
N VAL A 145 1.32 2.46 -5.00
CA VAL A 145 0.80 1.09 -5.04
C VAL A 145 -0.47 1.04 -5.89
N LYS A 146 -0.39 0.28 -6.98
CA LYS A 146 -1.54 0.06 -7.89
C LYS A 146 -1.42 -1.37 -8.43
N VAL A 147 -1.84 -2.32 -7.63
CA VAL A 147 -1.70 -3.74 -7.98
C VAL A 147 -2.77 -4.16 -8.98
N GLU A 148 -2.35 -4.89 -10.01
CA GLU A 148 -3.25 -5.48 -11.00
C GLU A 148 -3.23 -7.00 -10.89
N PRO A 149 -4.24 -7.69 -11.42
CA PRO A 149 -4.26 -9.16 -11.39
C PRO A 149 -3.11 -9.75 -12.19
N PRO A 150 -2.61 -10.93 -11.79
CA PRO A 150 -1.53 -11.59 -12.52
C PRO A 150 -2.02 -12.11 -13.87
N ILE A 151 -1.12 -12.08 -14.86
CA ILE A 151 -1.37 -12.62 -16.20
C ILE A 151 -0.35 -13.72 -16.43
N GLU A 152 -0.83 -14.93 -16.70
CA GLU A 152 0.06 -16.05 -16.95
C GLU A 152 0.60 -15.99 -18.37
N LEU A 153 1.89 -16.25 -18.52
CA LEU A 153 2.55 -16.27 -19.83
C LEU A 153 2.48 -17.68 -20.43
N SER A 154 2.05 -17.75 -21.67
CA SER A 154 1.95 -19.02 -22.39
C SER A 154 3.18 -19.29 -23.25
#